data_25e70b1f50a046d958967dcad17b90fc
#
_entry.id   25e70b1f50a046d958967dcad17b90fc
#
_cell.length_a   1.000
_cell.length_b   1.000
_cell.length_c   1.000
_cell.angle_alpha   90.00
_cell.angle_beta   90.00
_cell.angle_gamma   90.00
#
_symmetry.space_group_name_H-M   'P 1'
#
loop_
_entity.id
_entity.type
_entity.pdbx_description
1 polymer ?
#
loop_
_entity_poly.entity_id
_entity_poly.type
_entity_poly.pdbx_seq_one_letter_code
_entity_poly.pdbx_strand_id
1 'polypeptide(L)'
;MVSSAAVATAELHLEKGMRMFMERTFAERLQDAMRQRGFKQVDLVREADKYGVKLGKSHMSQYVSGKTVPRAEILRFLANCLQVDADWLLTGEGDSRMVEGNTIHNVGEKNTARKAEDGESAEGKIEGKVSRKGSTQNRVKSGGSIMREFMKSSKLDNVLYDVRGPVVEEANRMEDAGTQVLKLNIGNPAPFGFRAPDEVIYDMRRQLADCEGYSPAKGMFSARKAIMQYAQLKHIPNVAIEDIYTGNGVSELINLSMSALLDSGDEVLVPSPDYPLWTACVTLAGGTAVHYLCDEQSEWYPDIEDIRKKINDRTKAIVIINPNNPTGALYPKEVLQQIVDVAREHQIMIFSDEIYDRLVMDD
;
A
#
# COMPACT_ATOMS: atom_id res chain seq x y z
N MET A 1 -55.78 17.73 -4.71
CA MET A 1 -55.34 18.09 -3.33
C MET A 1 -54.96 16.80 -2.63
N VAL A 2 -53.69 16.44 -2.67
CA VAL A 2 -53.15 15.31 -1.91
C VAL A 2 -52.87 15.84 -0.52
N SER A 3 -53.49 15.23 0.51
CA SER A 3 -53.50 15.67 1.89
C SER A 3 -52.07 15.76 2.44
N SER A 4 -51.75 16.89 3.03
CA SER A 4 -50.50 17.19 3.76
C SER A 4 -50.10 16.12 4.82
N ALA A 5 -51.08 15.36 5.32
CA ALA A 5 -50.87 14.25 6.24
C ALA A 5 -50.22 13.00 5.58
N ALA A 6 -50.46 12.74 4.29
CA ALA A 6 -49.90 11.63 3.58
C ALA A 6 -48.41 11.86 3.26
N VAL A 7 -48.01 13.11 2.99
CA VAL A 7 -46.60 13.45 2.75
C VAL A 7 -45.80 13.38 4.04
N ALA A 8 -46.33 13.90 5.15
CA ALA A 8 -45.67 13.82 6.46
C ALA A 8 -45.52 12.38 6.96
N THR A 9 -46.45 11.49 6.64
CA THR A 9 -46.36 10.07 7.01
C THR A 9 -45.33 9.33 6.13
N ALA A 10 -45.23 9.70 4.85
CA ALA A 10 -44.21 9.15 3.95
C ALA A 10 -42.79 9.63 4.33
N GLU A 11 -42.62 10.91 4.69
CA GLU A 11 -41.37 11.45 5.18
C GLU A 11 -40.95 10.80 6.51
N LEU A 12 -41.88 10.56 7.46
CA LEU A 12 -41.60 9.90 8.73
C LEU A 12 -41.24 8.42 8.55
N HIS A 13 -41.76 7.74 7.51
CA HIS A 13 -41.40 6.37 7.16
C HIS A 13 -40.08 6.29 6.41
N LEU A 14 -39.75 7.29 5.57
CA LEU A 14 -38.45 7.45 4.94
C LEU A 14 -37.36 7.80 5.96
N GLU A 15 -37.61 8.71 6.89
CA GLU A 15 -36.67 8.99 8.00
C GLU A 15 -36.47 7.80 8.94
N LYS A 16 -37.52 7.03 9.25
CA LYS A 16 -37.38 5.79 10.01
C LYS A 16 -36.68 4.70 9.22
N GLY A 17 -36.92 4.58 7.92
CA GLY A 17 -36.19 3.70 7.02
C GLY A 17 -34.73 4.09 6.86
N MET A 18 -34.43 5.35 6.68
CA MET A 18 -33.05 5.87 6.62
C MET A 18 -32.30 5.78 7.94
N ARG A 19 -32.95 5.91 9.09
CA ARG A 19 -32.34 5.63 10.39
C ARG A 19 -32.05 4.15 10.63
N MET A 20 -32.74 3.24 9.95
CA MET A 20 -32.47 1.79 10.00
C MET A 20 -31.31 1.37 9.10
N PHE A 21 -30.83 2.26 8.21
CA PHE A 21 -29.64 2.10 7.37
C PHE A 21 -28.44 2.93 7.86
N MET A 22 -28.49 3.55 9.04
CA MET A 22 -27.28 4.05 9.69
C MET A 22 -26.46 2.84 10.09
N GLU A 23 -25.35 2.65 9.41
CA GLU A 23 -24.37 1.57 9.54
C GLU A 23 -24.09 1.26 11.02
N ARG A 24 -24.58 0.11 11.48
CA ARG A 24 -24.23 -0.38 12.80
C ARG A 24 -22.72 -0.51 12.88
N THR A 25 -22.12 -0.02 13.94
CA THR A 25 -20.69 -0.16 14.17
C THR A 25 -20.32 -1.65 14.36
N PHE A 26 -19.06 -1.99 14.16
CA PHE A 26 -18.55 -3.34 14.48
C PHE A 26 -18.99 -3.80 15.88
N ALA A 27 -18.89 -2.93 16.89
CA ALA A 27 -19.26 -3.25 18.27
C ALA A 27 -20.75 -3.60 18.40
N GLU A 28 -21.63 -2.89 17.74
CA GLU A 28 -23.07 -3.16 17.73
C GLU A 28 -23.39 -4.47 17.03
N ARG A 29 -22.77 -4.76 15.88
CA ARG A 29 -22.93 -6.06 15.20
C ARG A 29 -22.42 -7.21 16.04
N LEU A 30 -21.26 -7.04 16.68
CA LEU A 30 -20.69 -8.04 17.59
C LEU A 30 -21.64 -8.33 18.77
N GLN A 31 -22.17 -7.29 19.42
CA GLN A 31 -23.11 -7.43 20.53
C GLN A 31 -24.41 -8.10 20.09
N ASP A 32 -24.92 -7.78 18.89
CA ASP A 32 -26.12 -8.40 18.35
C ASP A 32 -25.90 -9.87 18.03
N ALA A 33 -24.79 -10.22 17.38
CA ALA A 33 -24.45 -11.62 17.10
C ALA A 33 -24.27 -12.43 18.40
N MET A 34 -23.62 -11.87 19.42
CA MET A 34 -23.48 -12.47 20.72
C MET A 34 -24.85 -12.71 21.38
N ARG A 35 -25.78 -11.75 21.35
CA ARG A 35 -27.13 -11.88 21.88
C ARG A 35 -27.92 -12.96 21.16
N GLN A 36 -27.90 -12.98 19.85
CA GLN A 36 -28.62 -13.97 19.03
C GLN A 36 -28.14 -15.39 19.29
N ARG A 37 -26.87 -15.58 19.60
CA ARG A 37 -26.26 -16.89 19.86
C ARG A 37 -26.17 -17.24 21.35
N GLY A 38 -26.56 -16.34 22.23
CA GLY A 38 -26.53 -16.55 23.70
C GLY A 38 -25.13 -16.56 24.30
N PHE A 39 -24.13 -16.04 23.62
CA PHE A 39 -22.76 -15.93 24.10
C PHE A 39 -22.57 -14.71 25.00
N LYS A 40 -21.89 -14.91 26.14
CA LYS A 40 -21.31 -13.82 26.94
C LYS A 40 -19.85 -13.61 26.55
N GLN A 41 -19.29 -12.45 26.89
CA GLN A 41 -17.87 -12.16 26.62
C GLN A 41 -16.93 -13.25 27.22
N VAL A 42 -17.25 -13.73 28.42
CA VAL A 42 -16.46 -14.75 29.09
C VAL A 42 -16.48 -16.10 28.36
N ASP A 43 -17.57 -16.41 27.68
CA ASP A 43 -17.69 -17.65 26.93
C ASP A 43 -16.80 -17.64 25.69
N LEU A 44 -16.74 -16.52 24.95
CA LEU A 44 -15.86 -16.36 23.81
C LEU A 44 -14.37 -16.39 24.20
N VAL A 45 -14.02 -15.82 25.37
CA VAL A 45 -12.63 -15.91 25.89
C VAL A 45 -12.31 -17.37 26.25
N ARG A 46 -13.24 -18.11 26.85
CA ARG A 46 -13.04 -19.53 27.17
C ARG A 46 -12.93 -20.41 25.92
N GLU A 47 -13.73 -20.12 24.89
CA GLU A 47 -13.60 -20.81 23.60
C GLU A 47 -12.26 -20.51 22.97
N ALA A 48 -11.78 -19.25 22.97
CA ALA A 48 -10.48 -18.87 22.46
C ALA A 48 -9.34 -19.68 23.09
N ASP A 49 -9.37 -19.86 24.42
CA ASP A 49 -8.39 -20.68 25.15
C ASP A 49 -8.34 -22.13 24.65
N LYS A 50 -9.51 -22.73 24.34
CA LYS A 50 -9.59 -24.11 23.83
C LYS A 50 -8.93 -24.27 22.45
N TYR A 51 -9.01 -23.23 21.60
CA TYR A 51 -8.46 -23.25 20.24
C TYR A 51 -7.08 -22.59 20.15
N GLY A 52 -6.46 -22.22 21.28
CA GLY A 52 -5.14 -21.58 21.32
C GLY A 52 -5.10 -20.15 20.77
N VAL A 53 -6.27 -19.50 20.66
CA VAL A 53 -6.38 -18.12 20.18
C VAL A 53 -6.15 -17.16 21.36
N LYS A 54 -5.22 -16.21 21.19
CA LYS A 54 -4.88 -15.23 22.25
C LYS A 54 -5.94 -14.13 22.37
N LEU A 55 -7.05 -14.40 23.03
CA LEU A 55 -8.14 -13.46 23.27
C LEU A 55 -8.40 -13.32 24.78
N GLY A 56 -7.86 -12.26 25.39
CA GLY A 56 -8.06 -11.97 26.81
C GLY A 56 -9.35 -11.18 27.10
N LYS A 57 -9.77 -11.16 28.37
CA LYS A 57 -10.95 -10.39 28.82
C LYS A 57 -10.88 -8.91 28.50
N SER A 58 -9.69 -8.31 28.62
CA SER A 58 -9.46 -6.90 28.29
C SER A 58 -9.70 -6.61 26.81
N HIS A 59 -9.19 -7.45 25.91
CA HIS A 59 -9.41 -7.32 24.47
C HIS A 59 -10.90 -7.45 24.13
N MET A 60 -11.55 -8.48 24.65
CA MET A 60 -12.99 -8.68 24.42
C MET A 60 -13.84 -7.49 24.88
N SER A 61 -13.50 -6.90 26.04
CA SER A 61 -14.16 -5.69 26.55
C SER A 61 -13.96 -4.48 25.63
N GLN A 62 -12.77 -4.31 25.05
CA GLN A 62 -12.48 -3.23 24.10
C GLN A 62 -13.24 -3.39 22.79
N TYR A 63 -13.37 -4.61 22.27
CA TYR A 63 -14.13 -4.92 21.07
C TYR A 63 -15.63 -4.63 21.26
N VAL A 64 -16.20 -5.09 22.37
CA VAL A 64 -17.63 -4.89 22.69
C VAL A 64 -17.94 -3.42 22.98
N SER A 65 -16.98 -2.66 23.52
CA SER A 65 -17.16 -1.21 23.76
C SER A 65 -16.85 -0.33 22.53
N GLY A 66 -16.40 -0.91 21.42
CA GLY A 66 -16.05 -0.16 20.20
C GLY A 66 -14.74 0.62 20.28
N LYS A 67 -13.92 0.42 21.32
CA LYS A 67 -12.64 1.10 21.48
C LYS A 67 -11.60 0.63 20.46
N THR A 68 -11.66 -0.64 20.07
CA THR A 68 -10.78 -1.26 19.09
C THR A 68 -11.53 -2.28 18.26
N VAL A 69 -10.98 -2.61 17.09
CA VAL A 69 -11.47 -3.68 16.21
C VAL A 69 -10.47 -4.83 16.24
N PRO A 70 -10.90 -6.10 16.26
CA PRO A 70 -10.01 -7.25 16.31
C PRO A 70 -9.19 -7.39 15.02
N ARG A 71 -8.00 -7.97 15.14
CA ARG A 71 -7.19 -8.41 13.98
C ARG A 71 -7.90 -9.55 13.24
N ALA A 72 -7.52 -9.78 11.98
CA ALA A 72 -8.17 -10.74 11.10
C ALA A 72 -8.29 -12.16 11.68
N GLU A 73 -7.31 -12.63 12.44
CA GLU A 73 -7.34 -13.94 13.10
C GLU A 73 -8.43 -14.01 14.18
N ILE A 74 -8.48 -13.02 15.07
CA ILE A 74 -9.48 -12.93 16.14
C ILE A 74 -10.87 -12.65 15.55
N LEU A 75 -10.94 -11.83 14.51
CA LEU A 75 -12.18 -11.55 13.80
C LEU A 75 -12.79 -12.84 13.21
N ARG A 76 -11.99 -13.65 12.50
CA ARG A 76 -12.41 -14.94 11.95
C ARG A 76 -12.82 -15.92 13.06
N PHE A 77 -12.07 -15.96 14.16
CA PHE A 77 -12.43 -16.76 15.31
C PHE A 77 -13.79 -16.35 15.88
N LEU A 78 -14.02 -15.04 16.10
CA LEU A 78 -15.29 -14.53 16.63
C LEU A 78 -16.45 -14.80 15.66
N ALA A 79 -16.24 -14.58 14.36
CA ALA A 79 -17.21 -14.85 13.32
C ALA A 79 -17.60 -16.33 13.27
N ASN A 80 -16.63 -17.24 13.39
CA ASN A 80 -16.86 -18.68 13.46
C ASN A 80 -17.64 -19.09 14.73
N CYS A 81 -17.24 -18.61 15.89
CA CYS A 81 -17.95 -18.91 17.15
C CYS A 81 -19.40 -18.41 17.11
N LEU A 82 -19.62 -17.25 16.50
CA LEU A 82 -20.94 -16.63 16.42
C LEU A 82 -21.73 -17.07 15.18
N GLN A 83 -21.12 -17.88 14.29
CA GLN A 83 -21.69 -18.38 13.04
C GLN A 83 -22.23 -17.24 12.17
N VAL A 84 -21.42 -16.20 11.98
CA VAL A 84 -21.68 -15.07 11.10
C VAL A 84 -20.54 -14.92 10.10
N ASP A 85 -20.79 -14.22 9.00
CA ASP A 85 -19.75 -13.89 8.05
C ASP A 85 -18.76 -12.87 8.67
N ALA A 86 -17.44 -13.04 8.41
CA ALA A 86 -16.42 -12.20 9.02
C ALA A 86 -16.40 -10.79 8.42
N ASP A 87 -16.66 -10.67 7.12
CA ASP A 87 -16.72 -9.38 6.43
C ASP A 87 -17.99 -8.62 6.84
N TRP A 88 -19.11 -9.32 6.94
CA TRP A 88 -20.31 -8.73 7.53
C TRP A 88 -20.08 -8.27 8.98
N LEU A 89 -19.44 -9.06 9.80
CA LEU A 89 -19.17 -8.68 11.20
C LEU A 89 -18.31 -7.42 11.26
N LEU A 90 -17.33 -7.30 10.35
CA LEU A 90 -16.39 -6.17 10.29
C LEU A 90 -17.00 -4.91 9.68
N THR A 91 -17.64 -5.04 8.51
CA THR A 91 -18.05 -3.90 7.66
C THR A 91 -19.56 -3.66 7.66
N GLY A 92 -20.35 -4.71 7.91
CA GLY A 92 -21.80 -4.69 7.73
C GLY A 92 -22.27 -5.04 6.32
N GLU A 93 -21.35 -5.23 5.39
CA GLU A 93 -21.64 -5.62 4.02
C GLU A 93 -21.78 -7.15 3.90
N GLY A 94 -22.74 -7.63 3.11
CA GLY A 94 -23.01 -9.05 2.93
C GLY A 94 -24.15 -9.61 3.77
N ASP A 95 -24.34 -10.95 3.74
CA ASP A 95 -25.36 -11.64 4.54
C ASP A 95 -24.81 -11.93 5.95
N SER A 96 -25.62 -11.67 6.97
CA SER A 96 -25.29 -11.96 8.37
C SER A 96 -25.15 -13.46 8.67
N ARG A 97 -25.47 -14.36 7.73
CA ARG A 97 -25.39 -15.82 7.88
C ARG A 97 -24.15 -16.36 7.18
N MET A 98 -23.48 -17.31 7.84
CA MET A 98 -22.44 -18.09 7.15
C MET A 98 -23.03 -18.86 5.97
N VAL A 99 -22.41 -18.76 4.81
CA VAL A 99 -22.62 -19.70 3.72
C VAL A 99 -22.03 -21.04 4.16
N GLU A 100 -22.85 -22.10 4.20
CA GLU A 100 -22.42 -23.46 4.56
C GLU A 100 -21.24 -23.88 3.67
N GLY A 101 -20.05 -24.04 4.23
CA GLY A 101 -18.87 -24.50 3.51
C GLY A 101 -17.50 -24.30 4.18
N ASN A 102 -17.38 -23.53 5.24
CA ASN A 102 -16.07 -23.32 5.90
C ASN A 102 -16.05 -23.91 7.34
N THR A 103 -15.92 -25.22 7.41
CA THR A 103 -15.62 -25.91 8.68
C THR A 103 -14.10 -25.85 8.92
N ILE A 104 -13.72 -25.41 10.11
CA ILE A 104 -12.33 -25.34 10.56
C ILE A 104 -11.73 -26.75 10.56
N HIS A 105 -10.76 -27.01 9.67
CA HIS A 105 -9.82 -28.11 9.86
C HIS A 105 -8.58 -27.58 10.59
N ASN A 106 -8.43 -28.08 11.83
CA ASN A 106 -7.24 -28.22 12.66
C ASN A 106 -6.01 -27.35 12.30
N VAL A 107 -5.79 -26.31 13.07
CA VAL A 107 -4.45 -25.75 13.30
C VAL A 107 -3.97 -26.34 14.63
N GLY A 108 -3.26 -27.45 14.56
CA GLY A 108 -2.68 -28.07 15.73
C GLY A 108 -1.82 -29.28 15.37
N GLU A 109 -0.74 -29.11 14.64
CA GLU A 109 0.34 -30.08 14.65
C GLU A 109 1.68 -29.41 14.97
N LYS A 110 2.23 -29.90 16.09
CA LYS A 110 3.51 -29.53 16.66
C LYS A 110 4.64 -29.90 15.74
N ASN A 111 5.45 -28.95 15.32
CA ASN A 111 6.78 -29.23 14.77
C ASN A 111 7.72 -29.62 15.92
N THR A 112 7.97 -30.91 16.06
CA THR A 112 9.08 -31.45 16.84
C THR A 112 10.33 -31.41 15.97
N ALA A 113 11.31 -30.66 16.40
CA ALA A 113 12.64 -30.61 15.84
C ALA A 113 13.34 -31.97 15.88
N ARG A 114 13.89 -32.43 14.79
CA ARG A 114 14.97 -33.44 14.76
C ARG A 114 16.26 -32.76 14.32
N LYS A 115 17.20 -32.76 15.25
CA LYS A 115 18.63 -32.59 14.98
C LYS A 115 19.12 -33.79 14.15
N ALA A 116 19.94 -33.52 13.14
CA ALA A 116 20.91 -34.47 12.65
C ALA A 116 22.17 -33.71 12.22
N GLU A 117 23.26 -34.30 12.61
CA GLU A 117 24.64 -33.88 12.68
C GLU A 117 25.37 -33.96 11.34
N ASP A 118 26.38 -33.11 11.24
CA ASP A 118 27.71 -33.23 10.61
C ASP A 118 27.95 -34.00 9.31
N GLY A 119 28.70 -33.33 8.40
CA GLY A 119 29.41 -34.00 7.31
C GLY A 119 30.02 -33.05 6.27
N GLU A 120 31.28 -32.76 6.48
CA GLU A 120 32.38 -32.25 5.65
C GLU A 120 32.21 -32.04 4.12
N SER A 121 32.69 -30.90 3.73
CA SER A 121 33.61 -30.53 2.61
C SER A 121 33.56 -31.29 1.27
N ALA A 122 33.42 -30.51 0.18
CA ALA A 122 34.32 -30.59 -1.00
C ALA A 122 34.07 -29.42 -1.96
N GLU A 123 35.14 -28.68 -2.24
CA GLU A 123 35.24 -27.70 -3.34
C GLU A 123 35.09 -28.42 -4.70
N GLY A 124 34.37 -27.81 -5.63
CA GLY A 124 34.28 -28.26 -6.99
C GLY A 124 33.81 -27.16 -7.94
N LYS A 125 34.76 -26.46 -8.56
CA LYS A 125 34.50 -25.62 -9.74
C LYS A 125 33.87 -26.47 -10.85
N ILE A 126 32.74 -26.02 -11.38
CA ILE A 126 32.29 -26.43 -12.71
C ILE A 126 31.70 -25.23 -13.42
N GLU A 127 32.38 -24.80 -14.48
CA GLU A 127 31.83 -24.01 -15.58
C GLU A 127 30.77 -24.83 -16.30
N GLY A 128 29.62 -24.26 -16.60
CA GLY A 128 28.60 -25.02 -17.32
C GLY A 128 27.43 -24.19 -17.85
N LYS A 129 27.57 -23.77 -19.10
CA LYS A 129 26.52 -23.51 -20.10
C LYS A 129 25.09 -23.39 -19.61
N VAL A 130 24.54 -22.17 -19.75
CA VAL A 130 23.10 -21.86 -19.69
C VAL A 130 22.41 -22.57 -20.85
N SER A 131 21.70 -23.65 -20.54
CA SER A 131 20.71 -24.29 -21.42
C SER A 131 19.30 -23.89 -20.96
N ARG A 132 18.59 -23.15 -21.80
CA ARG A 132 17.16 -22.89 -21.64
C ARG A 132 16.41 -24.22 -21.68
N LYS A 133 16.01 -24.76 -20.52
CA LYS A 133 15.01 -25.83 -20.43
C LYS A 133 13.68 -25.24 -20.03
N GLY A 134 12.67 -25.52 -20.86
CA GLY A 134 11.30 -25.12 -20.64
C GLY A 134 10.77 -25.57 -19.28
N SER A 135 9.94 -24.74 -18.68
CA SER A 135 9.27 -24.98 -17.41
C SER A 135 8.40 -26.24 -17.47
N THR A 136 8.88 -27.30 -16.86
CA THR A 136 8.06 -28.51 -16.63
C THR A 136 7.08 -28.17 -15.49
N GLN A 137 5.80 -28.11 -15.81
CA GLN A 137 4.75 -27.94 -14.82
C GLN A 137 4.76 -29.10 -13.83
N ASN A 138 5.10 -28.84 -12.57
CA ASN A 138 4.94 -29.80 -11.50
C ASN A 138 3.44 -29.98 -11.21
N ARG A 139 2.92 -31.16 -11.56
CA ARG A 139 1.56 -31.59 -11.22
C ARG A 139 1.59 -32.36 -9.91
N VAL A 140 1.05 -31.77 -8.85
CA VAL A 140 0.83 -32.48 -7.59
C VAL A 140 -0.48 -33.25 -7.69
N LYS A 141 -0.43 -34.57 -7.55
CA LYS A 141 -1.61 -35.44 -7.51
C LYS A 141 -2.10 -35.55 -6.08
N SER A 142 -3.22 -34.94 -5.74
CA SER A 142 -4.05 -35.31 -4.58
C SER A 142 -5.39 -35.82 -5.07
N GLY A 143 -5.81 -36.97 -4.57
CA GLY A 143 -7.01 -37.73 -4.89
C GLY A 143 -8.10 -37.07 -5.73
N GLY A 144 -8.16 -37.34 -7.02
CA GLY A 144 -9.36 -37.19 -7.85
C GLY A 144 -9.53 -35.92 -8.65
N SER A 145 -8.89 -34.79 -8.32
CA SER A 145 -8.94 -33.56 -9.13
C SER A 145 -7.54 -32.96 -9.31
N ILE A 146 -7.14 -32.76 -10.56
CA ILE A 146 -5.89 -32.07 -10.88
C ILE A 146 -6.15 -30.57 -10.73
N MET A 147 -5.85 -30.01 -9.57
CA MET A 147 -5.86 -28.55 -9.40
C MET A 147 -4.66 -27.94 -10.12
N ARG A 148 -4.94 -26.90 -10.94
CA ARG A 148 -3.89 -26.11 -11.57
C ARG A 148 -3.31 -25.17 -10.51
N GLU A 149 -2.02 -25.26 -10.28
CA GLU A 149 -1.31 -24.29 -9.43
C GLU A 149 -1.10 -23.00 -10.22
N PHE A 150 -1.52 -21.86 -9.65
CA PHE A 150 -1.30 -20.55 -10.22
C PHE A 150 -0.11 -19.89 -9.53
N MET A 151 0.98 -19.78 -10.26
CA MET A 151 2.18 -19.08 -9.80
C MET A 151 2.03 -17.58 -9.98
N LYS A 152 2.65 -16.78 -9.09
CA LYS A 152 2.80 -15.35 -9.30
C LYS A 152 3.57 -15.05 -10.58
N SER A 153 3.41 -13.86 -11.14
CA SER A 153 4.18 -13.43 -12.31
C SER A 153 5.67 -13.41 -11.99
N SER A 154 6.52 -13.89 -12.91
CA SER A 154 7.98 -13.82 -12.78
C SER A 154 8.52 -12.38 -12.72
N LYS A 155 7.76 -11.39 -13.18
CA LYS A 155 8.08 -9.96 -13.01
C LYS A 155 8.21 -9.57 -11.54
N LEU A 156 7.50 -10.27 -10.63
CA LEU A 156 7.51 -10.00 -9.20
C LEU A 156 8.72 -10.62 -8.48
N ASP A 157 9.52 -11.44 -9.13
CA ASP A 157 10.65 -12.13 -8.47
C ASP A 157 11.79 -11.18 -8.08
N ASN A 158 11.92 -10.07 -8.82
CA ASN A 158 12.93 -9.04 -8.59
C ASN A 158 12.36 -7.70 -8.11
N VAL A 159 11.08 -7.65 -7.72
CA VAL A 159 10.47 -6.44 -7.18
C VAL A 159 10.67 -6.41 -5.67
N LEU A 160 11.60 -5.58 -5.23
CA LEU A 160 11.91 -5.35 -3.82
C LEU A 160 11.17 -4.10 -3.32
N TYR A 161 9.84 -4.21 -3.21
CA TYR A 161 9.01 -3.18 -2.59
C TYR A 161 8.47 -3.69 -1.25
N ASP A 162 9.37 -3.90 -0.32
CA ASP A 162 9.01 -4.32 1.04
C ASP A 162 9.42 -3.25 2.05
N VAL A 163 8.51 -2.31 2.28
CA VAL A 163 8.64 -1.30 3.35
C VAL A 163 8.29 -1.88 4.73
N ARG A 164 7.99 -3.18 4.80
CA ARG A 164 7.53 -3.85 6.02
C ARG A 164 8.52 -4.85 6.60
N GLY A 165 9.49 -5.31 5.90
CA GLY A 165 10.53 -6.27 6.23
C GLY A 165 10.80 -6.66 7.70
N PRO A 166 11.88 -7.36 7.98
CA PRO A 166 12.15 -7.91 9.32
C PRO A 166 12.19 -6.87 10.45
N VAL A 167 12.58 -5.63 10.13
CA VAL A 167 12.63 -4.53 11.11
C VAL A 167 11.24 -4.16 11.61
N VAL A 168 10.24 -4.14 10.73
CA VAL A 168 8.84 -3.83 11.10
C VAL A 168 8.22 -5.00 11.88
N GLU A 169 8.55 -6.24 11.52
CA GLU A 169 8.10 -7.42 12.28
C GLU A 169 8.66 -7.40 13.69
N GLU A 170 9.93 -7.06 13.87
CA GLU A 170 10.55 -6.93 15.18
C GLU A 170 9.95 -5.76 15.97
N ALA A 171 9.74 -4.59 15.35
CA ALA A 171 9.06 -3.47 15.97
C ALA A 171 7.65 -3.86 16.48
N ASN A 172 6.87 -4.57 15.67
CA ASN A 172 5.56 -5.07 16.08
C ASN A 172 5.67 -6.06 17.25
N ARG A 173 6.66 -6.95 17.23
CA ARG A 173 6.92 -7.88 18.34
C ARG A 173 7.24 -7.15 19.64
N MET A 174 8.05 -6.08 19.59
CA MET A 174 8.38 -5.25 20.72
C MET A 174 7.15 -4.52 21.28
N GLU A 175 6.29 -3.98 20.40
CA GLU A 175 5.03 -3.34 20.80
C GLU A 175 4.06 -4.34 21.45
N ASP A 176 3.96 -5.54 20.91
CA ASP A 176 3.15 -6.62 21.50
C ASP A 176 3.68 -7.03 22.89
N ALA A 177 4.98 -6.87 23.13
CA ALA A 177 5.61 -7.10 24.44
C ALA A 177 5.48 -5.89 25.40
N GLY A 178 4.84 -4.79 24.97
CA GLY A 178 4.59 -3.60 25.79
C GLY A 178 5.64 -2.51 25.67
N THR A 179 6.60 -2.64 24.76
CA THR A 179 7.60 -1.58 24.45
C THR A 179 6.96 -0.54 23.53
N GLN A 180 7.12 0.72 23.84
CA GLN A 180 6.70 1.80 22.96
C GLN A 180 7.76 2.01 21.86
N VAL A 181 7.38 1.80 20.60
CA VAL A 181 8.26 2.01 19.44
C VAL A 181 7.85 3.27 18.69
N LEU A 182 8.76 4.22 18.55
CA LEU A 182 8.57 5.41 17.73
C LEU A 182 8.86 5.05 16.26
N LYS A 183 7.82 5.03 15.44
CA LYS A 183 7.91 4.69 14.01
C LYS A 183 8.23 5.92 13.17
N LEU A 184 9.47 6.03 12.71
CA LEU A 184 9.97 7.11 11.86
C LEU A 184 10.19 6.67 10.40
N ASN A 185 9.83 5.44 10.06
CA ASN A 185 10.08 4.81 8.76
C ASN A 185 9.05 5.18 7.68
N ILE A 186 7.93 5.80 8.05
CA ILE A 186 6.90 6.26 7.12
C ILE A 186 6.52 7.69 7.47
N GLY A 187 6.59 8.59 6.49
CA GLY A 187 6.14 9.97 6.62
C GLY A 187 4.62 10.05 6.75
N ASN A 188 4.11 9.86 7.95
CA ASN A 188 2.69 9.95 8.26
C ASN A 188 2.44 10.97 9.37
N PRO A 189 2.14 12.25 9.05
CA PRO A 189 1.97 13.30 10.05
C PRO A 189 0.74 13.14 10.95
N ALA A 190 -0.31 12.46 10.47
CA ALA A 190 -1.59 12.38 11.16
C ALA A 190 -1.51 11.79 12.60
N PRO A 191 -0.74 10.70 12.88
CA PRO A 191 -0.57 10.17 14.23
C PRO A 191 0.12 11.14 15.21
N PHE A 192 0.85 12.14 14.68
CA PHE A 192 1.54 13.18 15.46
C PHE A 192 0.68 14.45 15.67
N GLY A 193 -0.61 14.39 15.34
CA GLY A 193 -1.56 15.49 15.56
C GLY A 193 -1.65 16.50 14.42
N PHE A 194 -0.90 16.34 13.34
CA PHE A 194 -1.03 17.16 12.14
C PHE A 194 -2.30 16.78 11.38
N ARG A 195 -3.10 17.78 11.05
CA ARG A 195 -4.37 17.61 10.33
C ARG A 195 -4.34 18.39 9.03
N ALA A 196 -5.14 17.90 8.07
CA ALA A 196 -5.42 18.70 6.89
C ALA A 196 -6.15 20.01 7.29
N PRO A 197 -5.93 21.13 6.59
CA PRO A 197 -6.66 22.36 6.82
C PRO A 197 -8.18 22.16 6.80
N ASP A 198 -8.88 22.83 7.71
CA ASP A 198 -10.34 22.68 7.84
C ASP A 198 -11.07 23.09 6.55
N GLU A 199 -10.53 24.05 5.80
CA GLU A 199 -11.06 24.49 4.50
C GLU A 199 -11.06 23.34 3.48
N VAL A 200 -9.99 22.55 3.44
CA VAL A 200 -9.87 21.38 2.53
C VAL A 200 -10.91 20.31 2.93
N ILE A 201 -11.01 20.01 4.24
CA ILE A 201 -11.98 19.03 4.74
C ILE A 201 -13.41 19.47 4.46
N TYR A 202 -13.70 20.76 4.71
CA TYR A 202 -15.03 21.34 4.46
C TYR A 202 -15.41 21.25 2.97
N ASP A 203 -14.48 21.62 2.08
CA ASP A 203 -14.74 21.63 0.65
C ASP A 203 -14.95 20.21 0.09
N MET A 204 -14.14 19.26 0.53
CA MET A 204 -14.33 17.84 0.18
C MET A 204 -15.72 17.34 0.60
N ARG A 205 -16.12 17.61 1.85
CA ARG A 205 -17.43 17.17 2.36
C ARG A 205 -18.58 17.79 1.58
N ARG A 206 -18.45 19.06 1.21
CA ARG A 206 -19.48 19.79 0.46
C ARG A 206 -19.65 19.26 -0.96
N GLN A 207 -18.55 18.85 -1.60
CA GLN A 207 -18.56 18.41 -3.01
C GLN A 207 -18.73 16.89 -3.16
N LEU A 208 -18.82 16.13 -2.07
CA LEU A 208 -18.85 14.68 -2.13
C LEU A 208 -20.04 14.14 -2.96
N ALA A 209 -21.21 14.77 -2.84
CA ALA A 209 -22.39 14.39 -3.61
C ALA A 209 -22.23 14.63 -5.14
N ASP A 210 -21.34 15.54 -5.53
CA ASP A 210 -21.07 15.84 -6.94
C ASP A 210 -20.03 14.89 -7.56
N CYS A 211 -19.45 13.99 -6.75
CA CYS A 211 -18.40 13.05 -7.15
C CYS A 211 -18.92 11.67 -7.56
N GLU A 212 -20.23 11.46 -7.68
CA GLU A 212 -20.84 10.15 -7.99
C GLU A 212 -20.63 9.71 -9.45
N GLY A 213 -20.28 10.63 -10.34
CA GLY A 213 -20.13 10.37 -11.77
C GLY A 213 -18.69 10.12 -12.21
N TYR A 214 -18.55 9.71 -13.47
CA TYR A 214 -17.23 9.65 -14.11
C TYR A 214 -16.64 11.04 -14.30
N SER A 215 -15.33 11.16 -14.12
CA SER A 215 -14.55 12.36 -14.41
C SER A 215 -13.68 12.18 -15.66
N PRO A 216 -13.19 13.28 -16.28
CA PRO A 216 -12.26 13.19 -17.40
C PRO A 216 -10.99 12.43 -17.02
N ALA A 217 -10.47 11.58 -17.93
CA ALA A 217 -9.30 10.71 -17.67
C ALA A 217 -8.04 11.47 -17.25
N LYS A 218 -7.86 12.72 -17.70
CA LYS A 218 -6.74 13.58 -17.27
C LYS A 218 -6.97 14.23 -15.91
N GLY A 219 -8.17 14.13 -15.34
CA GLY A 219 -8.61 14.80 -14.12
C GLY A 219 -9.51 16.00 -14.38
N MET A 220 -10.11 16.50 -13.30
CA MET A 220 -11.05 17.63 -13.35
C MET A 220 -10.36 18.89 -13.88
N PHE A 221 -11.08 19.62 -14.73
CA PHE A 221 -10.56 20.87 -15.31
C PHE A 221 -10.14 21.89 -14.24
N SER A 222 -10.93 22.05 -13.18
CA SER A 222 -10.63 22.96 -12.08
C SER A 222 -9.33 22.63 -11.37
N ALA A 223 -9.08 21.33 -11.09
CA ALA A 223 -7.85 20.86 -10.47
C ALA A 223 -6.65 21.09 -11.40
N ARG A 224 -6.75 20.70 -12.67
CA ARG A 224 -5.68 20.90 -13.66
C ARG A 224 -5.37 22.39 -13.87
N LYS A 225 -6.40 23.24 -13.89
CA LYS A 225 -6.21 24.69 -13.96
C LYS A 225 -5.46 25.23 -12.74
N ALA A 226 -5.79 24.77 -11.53
CA ALA A 226 -5.08 25.17 -10.31
C ALA A 226 -3.61 24.74 -10.34
N ILE A 227 -3.33 23.51 -10.82
CA ILE A 227 -1.94 23.02 -11.01
C ILE A 227 -1.19 23.87 -12.03
N MET A 228 -1.81 24.20 -13.16
CA MET A 228 -1.18 25.09 -14.16
C MET A 228 -0.86 26.47 -13.56
N GLN A 229 -1.78 27.06 -12.79
CA GLN A 229 -1.53 28.32 -12.12
C GLN A 229 -0.41 28.22 -11.08
N TYR A 230 -0.33 27.10 -10.36
CA TYR A 230 0.77 26.84 -9.45
C TYR A 230 2.13 26.72 -10.18
N ALA A 231 2.16 26.03 -11.31
CA ALA A 231 3.37 25.96 -12.16
C ALA A 231 3.81 27.37 -12.65
N GLN A 232 2.84 28.24 -13.00
CA GLN A 232 3.12 29.63 -13.36
C GLN A 232 3.73 30.43 -12.19
N LEU A 233 3.20 30.25 -10.97
CA LEU A 233 3.76 30.88 -9.77
C LEU A 233 5.18 30.41 -9.46
N LYS A 234 5.48 29.17 -9.79
CA LYS A 234 6.84 28.59 -9.71
C LYS A 234 7.74 28.97 -10.90
N HIS A 235 7.26 29.78 -11.83
CA HIS A 235 7.96 30.17 -13.05
C HIS A 235 8.40 29.00 -13.94
N ILE A 236 7.66 27.88 -13.90
CA ILE A 236 7.91 26.73 -14.80
C ILE A 236 7.37 27.12 -16.18
N PRO A 237 8.24 27.19 -17.21
CA PRO A 237 7.84 27.66 -18.54
C PRO A 237 7.05 26.60 -19.31
N ASN A 238 6.21 27.06 -20.24
CA ASN A 238 5.56 26.23 -21.26
C ASN A 238 4.65 25.13 -20.74
N VAL A 239 4.06 25.29 -19.54
CA VAL A 239 3.07 24.34 -19.00
C VAL A 239 1.67 24.74 -19.47
N ALA A 240 1.08 23.95 -20.36
CA ALA A 240 -0.32 24.08 -20.76
C ALA A 240 -1.22 23.13 -19.94
N ILE A 241 -2.52 23.43 -19.94
CA ILE A 241 -3.46 22.58 -19.22
C ILE A 241 -3.56 21.16 -19.79
N GLU A 242 -3.25 21.01 -21.07
CA GLU A 242 -3.21 19.73 -21.79
C GLU A 242 -2.10 18.81 -21.32
N ASP A 243 -1.04 19.37 -20.73
CA ASP A 243 0.13 18.64 -20.22
C ASP A 243 -0.07 18.10 -18.81
N ILE A 244 -1.19 18.47 -18.16
CA ILE A 244 -1.44 18.15 -16.76
C ILE A 244 -2.36 16.94 -16.64
N TYR A 245 -1.92 15.96 -15.85
CA TYR A 245 -2.65 14.78 -15.46
C TYR A 245 -2.74 14.73 -13.95
N THR A 246 -3.90 14.35 -13.42
CA THR A 246 -4.09 14.08 -11.98
C THR A 246 -4.22 12.57 -11.76
N GLY A 247 -3.73 12.11 -10.63
CA GLY A 247 -3.80 10.71 -10.22
C GLY A 247 -4.02 10.59 -8.71
N ASN A 248 -4.19 9.36 -8.25
CA ASN A 248 -4.32 9.04 -6.84
C ASN A 248 -2.93 8.99 -6.17
N GLY A 249 -2.35 10.17 -5.97
CA GLY A 249 -1.00 10.35 -5.46
C GLY A 249 0.09 10.09 -6.50
N VAL A 250 1.32 10.37 -6.10
CA VAL A 250 2.52 10.17 -6.95
C VAL A 250 2.69 8.72 -7.37
N SER A 251 2.29 7.77 -6.52
CA SER A 251 2.43 6.34 -6.78
C SER A 251 1.71 5.88 -8.05
N GLU A 252 0.48 6.35 -8.27
CA GLU A 252 -0.26 6.05 -9.50
C GLU A 252 0.40 6.69 -10.72
N LEU A 253 0.84 7.95 -10.59
CA LEU A 253 1.48 8.67 -11.68
C LEU A 253 2.81 8.04 -12.09
N ILE A 254 3.63 7.57 -11.16
CA ILE A 254 4.86 6.81 -11.45
C ILE A 254 4.52 5.54 -12.23
N ASN A 255 3.56 4.75 -11.74
CA ASN A 255 3.18 3.50 -12.40
C ASN A 255 2.65 3.73 -13.82
N LEU A 256 1.79 4.72 -14.02
CA LEU A 256 1.26 5.08 -15.34
C LEU A 256 2.38 5.57 -16.28
N SER A 257 3.28 6.42 -15.78
CA SER A 257 4.37 6.96 -16.58
C SER A 257 5.36 5.88 -17.04
N MET A 258 5.76 4.99 -16.11
CA MET A 258 6.67 3.88 -16.46
C MET A 258 6.01 2.90 -17.42
N SER A 259 4.73 2.58 -17.20
CA SER A 259 3.96 1.70 -18.10
C SER A 259 3.78 2.29 -19.51
N ALA A 260 3.70 3.61 -19.62
CA ALA A 260 3.56 4.29 -20.91
C ALA A 260 4.90 4.49 -21.65
N LEU A 261 6.02 4.58 -20.93
CA LEU A 261 7.32 4.92 -21.48
C LEU A 261 8.18 3.70 -21.82
N LEU A 262 8.11 2.62 -21.02
CA LEU A 262 9.12 1.57 -21.03
C LEU A 262 8.67 0.31 -21.77
N ASP A 263 9.57 -0.18 -22.61
CA ASP A 263 9.55 -1.52 -23.19
C ASP A 263 10.59 -2.44 -22.51
N SER A 264 10.54 -3.73 -22.84
CA SER A 264 11.50 -4.69 -22.31
C SER A 264 12.93 -4.38 -22.81
N GLY A 265 13.82 -4.17 -21.88
CA GLY A 265 15.23 -3.87 -22.12
C GLY A 265 15.59 -2.38 -22.02
N ASP A 266 14.60 -1.50 -21.85
CA ASP A 266 14.86 -0.09 -21.56
C ASP A 266 15.40 0.09 -20.14
N GLU A 267 16.15 1.15 -19.94
CA GLU A 267 16.79 1.46 -18.66
C GLU A 267 16.36 2.86 -18.17
N VAL A 268 16.19 2.95 -16.85
CA VAL A 268 15.93 4.22 -16.15
C VAL A 268 16.94 4.37 -15.02
N LEU A 269 17.64 5.49 -14.99
CA LEU A 269 18.52 5.82 -13.88
C LEU A 269 17.70 6.28 -12.68
N VAL A 270 17.94 5.67 -11.51
CA VAL A 270 17.23 5.94 -10.26
C VAL A 270 18.27 6.22 -9.16
N PRO A 271 18.05 7.17 -8.24
CA PRO A 271 19.04 7.43 -7.19
C PRO A 271 19.23 6.23 -6.26
N SER A 272 20.37 6.14 -5.59
CA SER A 272 20.60 5.18 -4.52
C SER A 272 21.26 5.90 -3.33
N PRO A 273 20.54 6.01 -2.19
CA PRO A 273 19.22 5.45 -1.88
C PRO A 273 18.06 6.17 -2.56
N ASP A 274 16.94 5.46 -2.76
CA ASP A 274 15.73 5.96 -3.42
C ASP A 274 14.45 5.68 -2.62
N TYR A 275 13.32 6.19 -3.15
CA TYR A 275 12.01 5.69 -2.82
C TYR A 275 11.72 4.44 -3.65
N PRO A 276 11.60 3.24 -3.03
CA PRO A 276 11.64 1.94 -3.72
C PRO A 276 10.58 1.75 -4.80
N LEU A 277 9.53 2.59 -4.81
CA LEU A 277 8.46 2.49 -5.80
C LEU A 277 8.96 2.78 -7.22
N TRP A 278 9.93 3.70 -7.40
CA TRP A 278 10.50 3.98 -8.71
C TRP A 278 11.11 2.72 -9.32
N THR A 279 11.99 2.05 -8.55
CA THR A 279 12.60 0.78 -8.95
C THR A 279 11.55 -0.30 -9.23
N ALA A 280 10.54 -0.41 -8.37
CA ALA A 280 9.46 -1.38 -8.54
C ALA A 280 8.65 -1.14 -9.82
N CYS A 281 8.23 0.10 -10.09
CA CYS A 281 7.44 0.43 -11.27
C CYS A 281 8.22 0.27 -12.58
N VAL A 282 9.51 0.64 -12.61
CA VAL A 282 10.40 0.38 -13.75
C VAL A 282 10.47 -1.12 -14.05
N THR A 283 10.69 -1.94 -13.03
CA THR A 283 10.76 -3.41 -13.17
C THR A 283 9.43 -4.01 -13.64
N LEU A 284 8.31 -3.57 -13.07
CA LEU A 284 6.98 -4.04 -13.44
C LEU A 284 6.60 -3.66 -14.88
N ALA A 285 7.04 -2.51 -15.34
CA ALA A 285 6.87 -2.07 -16.73
C ALA A 285 7.74 -2.86 -17.72
N GLY A 286 8.70 -3.67 -17.24
CA GLY A 286 9.59 -4.48 -18.07
C GLY A 286 10.97 -3.85 -18.31
N GLY A 287 11.21 -2.67 -17.78
CA GLY A 287 12.50 -2.00 -17.81
C GLY A 287 13.47 -2.48 -16.71
N THR A 288 14.64 -1.88 -16.70
CA THR A 288 15.69 -2.10 -15.70
C THR A 288 15.99 -0.80 -14.97
N ALA A 289 15.83 -0.78 -13.64
CA ALA A 289 16.31 0.33 -12.83
C ALA A 289 17.82 0.24 -12.66
N VAL A 290 18.54 1.26 -13.10
CA VAL A 290 19.98 1.39 -12.97
C VAL A 290 20.26 2.47 -11.92
N HIS A 291 20.75 2.02 -10.75
CA HIS A 291 20.93 2.94 -9.64
C HIS A 291 22.23 3.74 -9.78
N TYR A 292 22.13 5.08 -9.71
CA TYR A 292 23.29 5.96 -9.59
C TYR A 292 23.55 6.31 -8.12
N LEU A 293 24.81 6.52 -7.77
CA LEU A 293 25.24 6.75 -6.39
C LEU A 293 24.87 8.17 -5.94
N CYS A 294 24.27 8.25 -4.73
CA CYS A 294 24.21 9.45 -3.93
C CYS A 294 25.10 9.22 -2.71
N ASP A 295 26.26 9.88 -2.66
CA ASP A 295 27.31 9.57 -1.70
C ASP A 295 27.03 10.25 -0.33
N GLU A 296 26.99 9.46 0.74
CA GLU A 296 26.84 9.96 2.10
C GLU A 296 27.94 10.96 2.47
N GLN A 297 29.17 10.74 2.01
CA GLN A 297 30.31 11.62 2.27
C GLN A 297 30.19 12.96 1.53
N SER A 298 29.35 13.05 0.53
CA SER A 298 29.02 14.22 -0.29
C SER A 298 27.58 14.70 0.00
N GLU A 299 27.13 14.67 1.22
CA GLU A 299 25.81 15.13 1.66
C GLU A 299 24.65 14.47 0.90
N TRP A 300 24.81 13.23 0.45
CA TRP A 300 23.87 12.47 -0.35
C TRP A 300 23.57 13.08 -1.73
N TYR A 301 24.49 13.92 -2.26
CA TYR A 301 24.31 14.46 -3.60
C TYR A 301 24.63 13.41 -4.67
N PRO A 302 23.95 13.48 -5.82
CA PRO A 302 24.20 12.61 -6.97
C PRO A 302 25.65 12.72 -7.48
N ASP A 303 26.31 11.57 -7.65
CA ASP A 303 27.61 11.48 -8.30
C ASP A 303 27.43 11.57 -9.84
N ILE A 304 27.79 12.72 -10.41
CA ILE A 304 27.63 13.00 -11.84
C ILE A 304 28.50 12.09 -12.70
N GLU A 305 29.69 11.73 -12.21
CA GLU A 305 30.57 10.81 -12.94
C GLU A 305 30.00 9.39 -12.96
N ASP A 306 29.39 8.95 -11.88
CA ASP A 306 28.70 7.66 -11.83
C ASP A 306 27.47 7.65 -12.74
N ILE A 307 26.69 8.73 -12.78
CA ILE A 307 25.58 8.90 -13.72
C ILE A 307 26.09 8.75 -15.17
N ARG A 308 27.12 9.48 -15.55
CA ARG A 308 27.70 9.43 -16.92
C ARG A 308 28.17 8.03 -17.31
N LYS A 309 28.79 7.29 -16.39
CA LYS A 309 29.26 5.92 -16.62
C LYS A 309 28.13 4.92 -16.85
N LYS A 310 26.94 5.19 -16.32
CA LYS A 310 25.78 4.29 -16.35
C LYS A 310 24.84 4.54 -17.52
N ILE A 311 24.94 5.71 -18.17
CA ILE A 311 24.14 6.01 -19.37
C ILE A 311 24.64 5.20 -20.56
N ASN A 312 23.69 4.63 -21.31
CA ASN A 312 23.93 3.91 -22.56
C ASN A 312 22.71 4.05 -23.49
N ASP A 313 22.76 3.42 -24.68
CA ASP A 313 21.73 3.53 -25.72
C ASP A 313 20.33 3.02 -25.29
N ARG A 314 20.23 2.29 -24.18
CA ARG A 314 18.96 1.82 -23.62
C ARG A 314 18.40 2.76 -22.57
N THR A 315 19.16 3.73 -22.13
CA THR A 315 18.74 4.69 -21.10
C THR A 315 17.71 5.64 -21.66
N LYS A 316 16.48 5.58 -21.19
CA LYS A 316 15.38 6.49 -21.59
C LYS A 316 15.20 7.67 -20.67
N ALA A 317 15.48 7.49 -19.38
CA ALA A 317 15.19 8.53 -18.39
C ALA A 317 16.13 8.48 -17.20
N ILE A 318 16.17 9.60 -16.47
CA ILE A 318 16.75 9.73 -15.15
C ILE A 318 15.70 10.27 -14.18
N VAL A 319 15.63 9.69 -12.98
CA VAL A 319 14.76 10.13 -11.88
C VAL A 319 15.58 10.99 -10.92
N ILE A 320 15.03 12.14 -10.55
CA ILE A 320 15.52 13.02 -9.48
C ILE A 320 14.44 13.07 -8.43
N ILE A 321 14.78 12.82 -7.16
CA ILE A 321 13.87 12.98 -6.01
C ILE A 321 14.44 14.14 -5.18
N ASN A 322 13.77 15.29 -5.18
CA ASN A 322 14.31 16.50 -4.56
C ASN A 322 13.24 17.37 -3.91
N PRO A 323 13.23 17.54 -2.57
CA PRO A 323 14.12 16.90 -1.57
C PRO A 323 14.06 15.37 -1.60
N ASN A 324 15.20 14.72 -1.34
CA ASN A 324 15.33 13.28 -1.53
C ASN A 324 14.58 12.49 -0.44
N ASN A 325 13.93 11.42 -0.84
CA ASN A 325 13.43 10.36 0.02
C ASN A 325 14.32 9.11 -0.22
N PRO A 326 15.08 8.59 0.79
CA PRO A 326 14.86 8.80 2.23
C PRO A 326 15.84 9.76 2.94
N THR A 327 16.83 10.33 2.25
CA THR A 327 17.95 11.02 2.91
C THR A 327 17.61 12.42 3.42
N GLY A 328 16.56 13.05 2.86
CA GLY A 328 16.22 14.45 3.14
C GLY A 328 17.15 15.46 2.45
N ALA A 329 18.11 15.03 1.63
CA ALA A 329 19.03 15.92 0.94
C ALA A 329 18.28 16.85 -0.01
N LEU A 330 18.64 18.11 0.02
CA LEU A 330 18.18 19.13 -0.93
C LEU A 330 19.33 19.44 -1.89
N TYR A 331 19.19 19.05 -3.14
CA TYR A 331 20.25 19.20 -4.14
C TYR A 331 20.41 20.66 -4.55
N PRO A 332 21.64 21.21 -4.49
CA PRO A 332 21.89 22.57 -4.91
C PRO A 332 21.72 22.74 -6.42
N LYS A 333 21.46 23.97 -6.84
CA LYS A 333 21.20 24.32 -8.24
C LYS A 333 22.32 23.84 -9.17
N GLU A 334 23.55 23.89 -8.72
CA GLU A 334 24.74 23.51 -9.49
C GLU A 334 24.73 22.00 -9.81
N VAL A 335 24.32 21.16 -8.87
CA VAL A 335 24.19 19.71 -9.07
C VAL A 335 23.03 19.41 -10.00
N LEU A 336 21.88 20.06 -9.80
CA LEU A 336 20.72 19.91 -10.69
C LEU A 336 21.05 20.34 -12.11
N GLN A 337 21.82 21.45 -12.29
CA GLN A 337 22.23 21.92 -13.60
C GLN A 337 23.14 20.90 -14.32
N GLN A 338 24.06 20.26 -13.60
CA GLN A 338 24.91 19.21 -14.17
C GLN A 338 24.08 18.01 -14.64
N ILE A 339 23.06 17.60 -13.88
CA ILE A 339 22.15 16.52 -14.29
C ILE A 339 21.37 16.93 -15.55
N VAL A 340 20.85 18.15 -15.61
CA VAL A 340 20.14 18.68 -16.78
C VAL A 340 21.06 18.70 -18.01
N ASP A 341 22.33 19.08 -17.85
CA ASP A 341 23.28 19.11 -18.94
C ASP A 341 23.62 17.72 -19.46
N VAL A 342 23.78 16.74 -18.55
CA VAL A 342 23.97 15.33 -18.92
C VAL A 342 22.72 14.78 -19.63
N ALA A 343 21.54 15.05 -19.10
CA ALA A 343 20.30 14.59 -19.73
C ALA A 343 20.09 15.18 -21.13
N ARG A 344 20.48 16.46 -21.32
CA ARG A 344 20.44 17.13 -22.65
C ARG A 344 21.48 16.54 -23.61
N GLU A 345 22.68 16.27 -23.14
CA GLU A 345 23.77 15.69 -23.95
C GLU A 345 23.35 14.31 -24.50
N HIS A 346 22.72 13.49 -23.67
CA HIS A 346 22.30 12.15 -24.03
C HIS A 346 20.83 12.04 -24.49
N GLN A 347 20.11 13.18 -24.56
CA GLN A 347 18.70 13.27 -24.99
C GLN A 347 17.76 12.32 -24.21
N ILE A 348 17.99 12.16 -22.90
CA ILE A 348 17.15 11.38 -22.00
C ILE A 348 16.14 12.27 -21.25
N MET A 349 15.02 11.68 -20.85
CA MET A 349 13.97 12.37 -20.12
C MET A 349 14.35 12.52 -18.63
N ILE A 350 13.93 13.62 -18.00
CA ILE A 350 14.07 13.81 -16.55
C ILE A 350 12.68 13.65 -15.92
N PHE A 351 12.58 12.78 -14.91
CA PHE A 351 11.48 12.76 -13.98
C PHE A 351 11.90 13.45 -12.68
N SER A 352 11.23 14.56 -12.34
CA SER A 352 11.47 15.28 -11.10
C SER A 352 10.35 14.96 -10.12
N ASP A 353 10.69 14.22 -9.07
CA ASP A 353 9.79 13.89 -7.95
C ASP A 353 9.97 14.96 -6.87
N GLU A 354 8.99 15.83 -6.74
CA GLU A 354 9.01 17.00 -5.85
C GLU A 354 7.95 16.88 -4.74
N ILE A 355 7.66 15.66 -4.28
CA ILE A 355 6.63 15.43 -3.26
C ILE A 355 6.89 16.21 -1.96
N TYR A 356 8.14 16.52 -1.67
CA TYR A 356 8.57 17.25 -0.47
C TYR A 356 8.96 18.71 -0.71
N ASP A 357 8.59 19.31 -1.84
CA ASP A 357 8.96 20.70 -2.21
C ASP A 357 8.54 21.77 -1.18
N ARG A 358 7.58 21.44 -0.32
CA ARG A 358 7.06 22.31 0.75
C ARG A 358 7.60 22.00 2.14
N LEU A 359 8.46 20.99 2.28
CA LEU A 359 9.04 20.55 3.55
C LEU A 359 10.53 20.91 3.67
N VAL A 360 10.93 21.99 3.02
CA VAL A 360 12.27 22.57 3.18
C VAL A 360 12.30 23.40 4.45
N MET A 361 13.27 23.15 5.32
CA MET A 361 13.40 23.79 6.65
C MET A 361 14.38 24.96 6.64
N ASP A 362 15.23 25.04 5.63
CA ASP A 362 16.22 26.12 5.45
C ASP A 362 15.71 27.09 4.36
N ASP A 363 15.95 28.41 4.61
CA ASP A 363 15.54 29.48 3.68
C ASP A 363 16.48 29.56 2.46
#